data_d5cecc333b3cbfd4289898c57dda77a7
#
_entry.id   d5cecc333b3cbfd4289898c57dda77a7
#
_cell.length_a   1.000
_cell.length_b   1.000
_cell.length_c   1.000
_cell.angle_alpha   90.00
_cell.angle_beta   90.00
_cell.angle_gamma   90.00
#
_symmetry.space_group_name_H-M   'P 1'
#
loop_
_entity.id
_entity.type
_entity.pdbx_description
1 polymer ?
#
loop_
_entity_poly.entity_id
_entity_poly.type
_entity_poly.pdbx_seq_one_letter_code
_entity_poly.pdbx_strand_id
1 'polypeptide(L)'
;MPSHRIDRISEDIRRELTAILRTVKDPRVTDVMLSIVRAEVTNDLSYATVYISAMEGMEAARTAVKGLQSAQGYVRRELGHALKLRHVPELRFVADDSIAHSAQISQMLRALDRPGHDGGED
;
A
#
# COMPACT_ATOMS: atom_id res chain seq x y z
N MET A 1 5.97 -17.86 -15.99
CA MET A 1 4.55 -17.67 -15.73
C MET A 1 4.28 -17.59 -14.24
N PRO A 2 3.61 -16.54 -13.78
CA PRO A 2 3.32 -16.46 -12.35
C PRO A 2 2.37 -17.58 -11.93
N SER A 3 2.63 -18.11 -10.75
CA SER A 3 1.81 -19.16 -10.18
C SER A 3 0.52 -18.56 -9.65
N HIS A 4 -0.62 -19.18 -9.94
CA HIS A 4 -1.88 -18.75 -9.33
C HIS A 4 -1.82 -18.79 -7.82
N ARG A 5 -1.04 -19.73 -7.27
CA ARG A 5 -0.84 -19.82 -5.84
C ARG A 5 -0.14 -18.59 -5.29
N ILE A 6 0.90 -18.13 -5.99
CA ILE A 6 1.63 -16.91 -5.56
C ILE A 6 0.75 -15.69 -5.67
N ASP A 7 -0.01 -15.58 -6.75
CA ASP A 7 -0.94 -14.45 -6.92
C ASP A 7 -1.98 -14.43 -5.82
N ARG A 8 -2.52 -15.59 -5.45
CA ARG A 8 -3.52 -15.68 -4.39
C ARG A 8 -2.93 -15.30 -3.04
N ILE A 9 -1.73 -15.80 -2.72
CA ILE A 9 -1.06 -15.48 -1.47
C ILE A 9 -0.77 -13.98 -1.40
N SER A 10 -0.30 -13.40 -2.50
CA SER A 10 -0.01 -11.97 -2.55
C SER A 10 -1.27 -11.15 -2.28
N GLU A 11 -2.39 -11.55 -2.86
CA GLU A 11 -3.65 -10.84 -2.66
C GLU A 11 -4.18 -11.04 -1.22
N ASP A 12 -4.06 -12.24 -0.68
CA ASP A 12 -4.45 -12.50 0.69
C ASP A 12 -3.63 -11.66 1.66
N ILE A 13 -2.33 -11.57 1.42
CA ILE A 13 -1.44 -10.75 2.24
C ILE A 13 -1.84 -9.29 2.16
N ARG A 14 -2.08 -8.77 0.96
CA ARG A 14 -2.50 -7.38 0.78
C ARG A 14 -3.77 -7.07 1.56
N ARG A 15 -4.74 -7.97 1.48
CA ARG A 15 -6.04 -7.78 2.14
C ARG A 15 -5.88 -7.77 3.65
N GLU A 16 -5.16 -8.74 4.19
CA GLU A 16 -4.97 -8.81 5.63
C GLU A 16 -4.14 -7.65 6.16
N LEU A 17 -3.11 -7.26 5.41
CA LEU A 17 -2.27 -6.13 5.82
C LEU A 17 -3.07 -4.84 5.88
N THR A 18 -4.03 -4.66 4.99
CA THR A 18 -4.87 -3.46 5.02
C THR A 18 -5.56 -3.30 6.37
N ALA A 19 -6.04 -4.40 6.94
CA ALA A 19 -6.64 -4.37 8.27
C ALA A 19 -5.59 -4.22 9.37
N ILE A 20 -4.47 -4.92 9.24
CA ILE A 20 -3.44 -4.92 10.28
C ILE A 20 -2.81 -3.55 10.43
N LEU A 21 -2.58 -2.84 9.33
CA LEU A 21 -1.96 -1.52 9.37
C LEU A 21 -2.78 -0.53 10.19
N ARG A 22 -4.09 -0.71 10.27
CA ARG A 22 -4.95 0.15 11.08
C ARG A 22 -4.74 -0.05 12.57
N THR A 23 -4.10 -1.13 12.96
CA THR A 23 -3.84 -1.44 14.37
C THR A 23 -2.44 -1.01 14.81
N VAL A 24 -1.60 -0.57 13.89
CA VAL A 24 -0.24 -0.12 14.22
C VAL A 24 -0.33 1.24 14.91
N LYS A 25 0.19 1.31 16.13
CA LYS A 25 0.09 2.52 16.95
C LYS A 25 1.36 3.35 16.81
N ASP A 26 1.49 4.01 15.67
CA ASP A 26 2.63 4.85 15.36
C ASP A 26 2.09 6.06 14.60
N PRO A 27 2.31 7.29 15.08
CA PRO A 27 1.77 8.48 14.40
C PRO A 27 2.20 8.60 12.95
N ARG A 28 3.40 8.11 12.61
CA ARG A 28 3.87 8.12 11.22
C ARG A 28 2.93 7.32 10.32
N VAL A 29 2.20 6.36 10.89
CA VAL A 29 1.28 5.50 10.17
C VAL A 29 -0.16 5.98 10.34
N THR A 30 -0.56 6.34 11.57
CA THR A 30 -1.96 6.64 11.87
C THR A 30 -2.38 8.04 11.44
N ASP A 31 -1.43 8.96 11.29
CA ASP A 31 -1.75 10.35 10.96
C ASP A 31 -1.94 10.59 9.47
N VAL A 32 -1.80 9.56 8.66
CA VAL A 32 -1.93 9.68 7.20
C VAL A 32 -2.90 8.62 6.69
N MET A 33 -3.46 8.90 5.53
CA MET A 33 -4.37 7.96 4.88
C MET A 33 -3.58 7.06 3.94
N LEU A 34 -3.31 5.84 4.40
CA LEU A 34 -2.49 4.89 3.68
C LEU A 34 -3.33 3.92 2.88
N SER A 35 -2.77 3.48 1.77
CA SER A 35 -3.30 2.39 0.96
C SER A 35 -2.17 1.46 0.58
N ILE A 36 -2.47 0.17 0.52
CA ILE A 36 -1.54 -0.80 -0.03
C ILE A 36 -1.87 -0.92 -1.51
N VAL A 37 -0.94 -0.48 -2.36
CA VAL A 37 -1.14 -0.51 -3.80
C VAL A 37 -1.10 -1.95 -4.30
N ARG A 38 -0.09 -2.68 -3.83
CA ARG A 38 0.04 -4.10 -4.16
C ARG A 38 1.04 -4.74 -3.21
N ALA A 39 1.06 -6.07 -3.21
CA ALA A 39 2.05 -6.85 -2.51
C ALA A 39 2.61 -7.88 -3.50
N GLU A 40 3.93 -8.05 -3.48
CA GLU A 40 4.61 -8.99 -4.36
C GLU A 40 5.42 -9.95 -3.51
N VAL A 41 5.10 -11.23 -3.60
CA VAL A 41 5.73 -12.27 -2.80
C VAL A 41 6.67 -13.06 -3.69
N THR A 42 7.87 -13.36 -3.18
CA THR A 42 8.82 -14.18 -3.93
C THR A 42 8.32 -15.63 -4.03
N ASN A 43 8.81 -16.36 -5.04
CA ASN A 43 8.35 -17.71 -5.29
C ASN A 43 8.58 -18.66 -4.11
N ASP A 44 9.64 -18.44 -3.36
CA ASP A 44 9.96 -19.25 -2.19
C ASP A 44 9.33 -18.72 -0.91
N LEU A 45 8.51 -17.67 -1.00
CA LEU A 45 7.81 -17.04 0.12
C LEU A 45 8.75 -16.45 1.16
N SER A 46 9.99 -16.13 0.78
CA SER A 46 10.97 -15.55 1.69
C SER A 46 10.70 -14.06 1.96
N TYR A 47 10.23 -13.34 0.95
CA TYR A 47 10.05 -11.90 1.03
C TYR A 47 8.72 -11.50 0.41
N ALA A 48 8.14 -10.46 0.98
CA ALA A 48 6.97 -9.80 0.41
C ALA A 48 7.26 -8.32 0.34
N THR A 49 7.22 -7.74 -0.85
CA THR A 49 7.37 -6.30 -1.05
C THR A 49 5.98 -5.68 -1.05
N VAL A 50 5.77 -4.74 -0.14
CA VAL A 50 4.46 -4.11 0.06
C VAL A 50 4.58 -2.64 -0.33
N TYR A 51 3.84 -2.26 -1.35
CA TYR A 51 3.88 -0.90 -1.90
C TYR A 51 2.82 -0.05 -1.20
N ILE A 52 3.29 0.98 -0.49
CA ILE A 52 2.45 1.82 0.37
C ILE A 52 2.33 3.20 -0.26
N SER A 53 1.09 3.64 -0.42
CA SER A 53 0.82 5.00 -0.90
C SER A 53 0.07 5.77 0.17
N ALA A 54 0.29 7.08 0.20
CA ALA A 54 -0.42 7.98 1.11
C ALA A 54 -1.10 9.06 0.29
N MET A 55 -2.33 9.39 0.66
CA MET A 55 -3.06 10.46 -0.02
C MET A 55 -2.34 11.80 0.11
N GLU A 56 -1.59 11.97 1.19
CA GLU A 56 -0.85 13.20 1.48
C GLU A 56 0.43 13.36 0.65
N GLY A 57 0.81 12.32 -0.11
CA GLY A 57 1.93 12.40 -1.02
C GLY A 57 3.09 11.49 -0.64
N MET A 58 4.16 11.60 -1.43
CA MET A 58 5.30 10.68 -1.33
C MET A 58 6.05 10.82 0.00
N GLU A 59 6.20 12.05 0.50
CA GLU A 59 6.93 12.22 1.77
C GLU A 59 6.18 11.58 2.93
N ALA A 60 4.84 11.72 2.93
CA ALA A 60 4.04 11.05 3.95
C ALA A 60 4.15 9.54 3.83
N ALA A 61 4.18 9.02 2.61
CA ALA A 61 4.36 7.59 2.38
C ALA A 61 5.72 7.11 2.89
N ARG A 62 6.77 7.87 2.63
CA ARG A 62 8.11 7.50 3.11
C ARG A 62 8.18 7.48 4.63
N THR A 63 7.57 8.47 5.27
CA THR A 63 7.53 8.53 6.72
C THR A 63 6.75 7.34 7.28
N ALA A 64 5.62 7.01 6.67
CA ALA A 64 4.83 5.86 7.09
C ALA A 64 5.60 4.56 6.94
N VAL A 65 6.35 4.42 5.85
CA VAL A 65 7.17 3.23 5.62
C VAL A 65 8.17 3.03 6.75
N LYS A 66 8.77 4.10 7.25
CA LYS A 66 9.69 3.99 8.39
C LYS A 66 8.97 3.46 9.62
N GLY A 67 7.75 3.94 9.87
CA GLY A 67 6.95 3.46 10.98
C GLY A 67 6.58 2.00 10.84
N LEU A 68 6.17 1.60 9.64
CA LEU A 68 5.81 0.22 9.37
C LEU A 68 7.01 -0.71 9.48
N GLN A 69 8.16 -0.27 9.00
CA GLN A 69 9.38 -1.07 9.10
C GLN A 69 9.77 -1.28 10.55
N SER A 70 9.60 -0.26 11.38
CA SER A 70 9.85 -0.37 12.82
C SER A 70 8.88 -1.35 13.49
N ALA A 71 7.66 -1.43 13.00
CA ALA A 71 6.62 -2.30 13.54
C ALA A 71 6.58 -3.66 12.87
N GLN A 72 7.57 -4.01 12.07
CA GLN A 72 7.53 -5.21 11.24
C GLN A 72 7.29 -6.48 12.05
N GLY A 73 7.91 -6.60 13.21
CA GLY A 73 7.73 -7.78 14.04
C GLY A 73 6.27 -8.01 14.42
N TYR A 74 5.61 -6.93 14.82
CA TYR A 74 4.20 -6.97 15.17
C TYR A 74 3.36 -7.32 13.94
N VAL A 75 3.62 -6.65 12.82
CA VAL A 75 2.83 -6.85 11.59
C VAL A 75 2.97 -8.28 11.10
N ARG A 76 4.18 -8.82 11.12
CA ARG A 76 4.42 -10.21 10.67
C ARG A 76 3.70 -11.20 11.57
N ARG A 77 3.73 -10.98 12.87
CA ARG A 77 3.04 -11.87 13.81
C ARG A 77 1.54 -11.89 13.54
N GLU A 78 0.94 -10.70 13.37
CA GLU A 78 -0.49 -10.61 13.10
C GLU A 78 -0.84 -11.25 11.75
N LEU A 79 0.00 -11.05 10.75
CA LEU A 79 -0.21 -11.64 9.45
C LEU A 79 -0.16 -13.17 9.51
N GLY A 80 0.82 -13.69 10.24
CA GLY A 80 0.94 -15.14 10.42
C GLY A 80 -0.28 -15.75 11.08
N HIS A 81 -0.83 -15.06 12.08
CA HIS A 81 -2.05 -15.53 12.74
C HIS A 81 -3.26 -15.44 11.81
N ALA A 82 -3.40 -14.34 11.08
CA ALA A 82 -4.57 -14.12 10.23
C ALA A 82 -4.64 -15.13 9.09
N LEU A 83 -3.51 -15.44 8.50
CA LEU A 83 -3.45 -16.36 7.36
C LEU A 83 -3.01 -17.76 7.73
N LYS A 84 -2.73 -18.00 9.01
CA LYS A 84 -2.27 -19.30 9.52
C LYS A 84 -1.06 -19.81 8.75
N LEU A 85 -0.12 -18.89 8.49
CA LEU A 85 1.08 -19.23 7.75
C LEU A 85 2.09 -19.91 8.65
N ARG A 86 2.65 -21.02 8.16
CA ARG A 86 3.74 -21.70 8.85
C ARG A 86 5.00 -20.82 8.82
N HIS A 87 5.21 -20.15 7.71
CA HIS A 87 6.38 -19.31 7.49
C HIS A 87 5.90 -17.98 6.93
N VAL A 88 6.17 -16.90 7.67
CA VAL A 88 5.75 -15.56 7.26
C VAL A 88 6.91 -14.89 6.53
N PRO A 89 6.67 -14.40 5.30
CA PRO A 89 7.75 -13.71 4.57
C PRO A 89 8.22 -12.47 5.33
N GLU A 90 9.47 -12.12 5.12
CA GLU A 90 9.97 -10.84 5.59
C GLU A 90 9.31 -9.74 4.77
N LEU A 91 8.81 -8.72 5.46
CA LEU A 91 8.08 -7.64 4.80
C LEU A 91 9.03 -6.49 4.46
N ARG A 92 8.95 -6.06 3.21
CA ARG A 92 9.68 -4.89 2.73
C ARG A 92 8.67 -3.86 2.30
N PHE A 93 8.60 -2.76 3.04
CA PHE A 93 7.66 -1.70 2.72
C PHE A 93 8.35 -0.67 1.83
N VAL A 94 7.68 -0.30 0.75
CA VAL A 94 8.23 0.63 -0.24
C VAL A 94 7.21 1.73 -0.45
N ALA A 95 7.65 2.98 -0.42
CA ALA A 95 6.78 4.11 -0.67
C ALA A 95 6.47 4.21 -2.15
N ASP A 96 5.21 4.48 -2.46
CA ASP A 96 4.69 4.56 -3.82
C ASP A 96 3.75 5.74 -3.89
N ASP A 97 3.85 6.56 -4.92
CA ASP A 97 3.02 7.76 -5.04
C ASP A 97 1.88 7.60 -6.04
N SER A 98 1.60 6.37 -6.49
CA SER A 98 0.65 6.16 -7.58
C SER A 98 -0.76 6.69 -7.26
N ILE A 99 -1.23 6.57 -6.03
CA ILE A 99 -2.56 7.05 -5.67
C ILE A 99 -2.62 8.57 -5.68
N ALA A 100 -1.66 9.23 -5.04
CA ALA A 100 -1.60 10.69 -5.04
C ALA A 100 -1.39 11.22 -6.45
N HIS A 101 -0.53 10.56 -7.22
CA HIS A 101 -0.26 10.93 -8.60
C HIS A 101 -1.52 10.78 -9.46
N SER A 102 -2.24 9.68 -9.31
CA SER A 102 -3.48 9.45 -10.06
C SER A 102 -4.54 10.48 -9.71
N ALA A 103 -4.67 10.83 -8.45
CA ALA A 103 -5.62 11.86 -8.02
C ALA A 103 -5.28 13.21 -8.64
N GLN A 104 -3.99 13.55 -8.67
CA GLN A 104 -3.52 14.79 -9.28
C GLN A 104 -3.82 14.82 -10.78
N ILE A 105 -3.55 13.72 -11.47
CA ILE A 105 -3.84 13.62 -12.90
C ILE A 105 -5.33 13.74 -13.15
N SER A 106 -6.16 13.10 -12.35
CA SER A 106 -7.61 13.18 -12.48
C SER A 106 -8.11 14.61 -12.33
N GLN A 107 -7.54 15.37 -11.38
CA GLN A 107 -7.88 16.77 -11.21
C GLN A 107 -7.49 17.59 -12.43
N MET A 108 -6.32 17.34 -12.97
CA MET A 108 -5.85 18.04 -14.17
C MET A 108 -6.77 17.74 -15.36
N LEU A 109 -7.16 16.49 -15.54
CA LEU A 109 -8.05 16.11 -16.63
C LEU A 109 -9.42 16.75 -16.47
N ARG A 110 -9.93 16.83 -15.27
CA ARG A 110 -11.21 17.49 -15.00
C ARG A 110 -11.15 18.98 -15.31
N ALA A 111 -10.04 19.62 -14.98
CA ALA A 111 -9.85 21.03 -15.29
C ALA A 111 -9.83 21.27 -16.80
N LEU A 112 -9.20 20.38 -17.56
CA LEU A 112 -9.13 20.51 -19.01
C LEU A 112 -10.48 20.24 -19.67
N ASP A 113 -11.28 19.38 -19.07
CA ASP A 113 -12.55 18.92 -19.62
C ASP A 113 -13.71 19.81 -19.24
N ARG A 114 -13.47 20.80 -18.40
CA ARG A 114 -14.53 21.66 -17.92
C ARG A 114 -15.07 22.53 -19.05
N PRO A 115 -16.35 22.45 -19.33
CA PRO A 115 -16.93 23.27 -20.40
C PRO A 115 -16.90 24.74 -20.04
N GLY A 116 -16.54 25.55 -21.00
CA GLY A 116 -16.40 26.95 -20.78
C GLY A 116 -15.27 27.30 -19.92
N HIS A 117 -14.93 26.68 -20.07
CA HIS A 117 -14.15 26.77 -19.53
C HIS A 117 -13.51 26.82 -19.86
N ASP A 118 -14.13 26.66 -20.22
CA ASP A 118 -14.25 26.48 -20.45
C ASP A 118 -14.12 26.27 -20.85
N GLY A 119 -13.54 26.72 -21.69
CA GLY A 119 -13.71 26.45 -22.14
C GLY A 119 -13.97 25.95 -22.31
N GLY A 120 -14.24 26.08 -22.84
CA GLY A 120 -14.87 25.54 -22.89
C GLY A 120 -15.38 25.08 -22.57
N GLU A 121 -15.96 25.12 -22.61
CA GLU A 121 -16.76 24.76 -22.15
C GLU A 121 -17.20 24.45 -21.62
N ASP A 122 -17.39 24.63 -21.60
CA ASP A 122 -17.94 24.25 -20.91
C ASP A 122 -18.26 24.07 -20.74
#